data_9f3018c0c412174d7630e72a3df7d82e
#
_entry.id   9f3018c0c412174d7630e72a3df7d82e
#
_cell.length_a   1.000
_cell.length_b   1.000
_cell.length_c   1.000
_cell.angle_alpha   90.00
_cell.angle_beta   90.00
_cell.angle_gamma   90.00
#
_symmetry.space_group_name_H-M   'P 1'
#
loop_
_entity.id
_entity.type
_entity.pdbx_description
1 polymer ?
#
loop_
_entity_poly.entity_id
_entity_poly.type
_entity_poly.pdbx_seq_one_letter_code
_entity_poly.pdbx_strand_id
1 'polypeptide(L)'
;MFEKSIEDLIKMGANITTSEIKQQPALWLEAHDLYEAHKADIAAFLEKVQNETTGIVRVIFTGAGTSAYVGDTIKPYLSMHGDRSKYRFESIPTTDIVSSPYDNLEADTPTILVSFARSGNSPESVKTVELAEQVVKHLYQITITCAPDGELAKRAEGEASNLVLLQPAGSNDKGFAMTGSFSCMTLTALLVFDTASDSDKAAWVKEISDMGHEVVMREEEIQDIVNEDFARITYLGSGSLGGLTREAQLKVLELTAGQYATVFDTSMGFRHGPKSFVNDKTLVFDFLNNNDYTRQYDVDVMEEINGDHIAKRVVAVGISAANNFSGENFFFANGDVNLPEAYLALPDIMFAQTVALLSSVKVGNLPDTPSPTGTVNRVVKGVILHDYKG
;
A
#
# COMPACT_ATOMS: atom_id res chain seq x y z
N MET A 1 -20.75 1.23 9.13
CA MET A 1 -20.12 -0.10 9.29
C MET A 1 -19.45 -0.20 10.64
N PHE A 2 -18.60 0.72 11.00
CA PHE A 2 -17.76 0.64 12.22
C PHE A 2 -18.53 0.67 13.54
N GLU A 3 -19.75 1.20 13.56
CA GLU A 3 -20.63 1.25 14.73
C GLU A 3 -21.75 0.17 14.73
N LYS A 4 -21.80 -0.68 13.67
CA LYS A 4 -22.80 -1.77 13.61
C LYS A 4 -22.46 -2.90 14.56
N SER A 5 -23.51 -3.61 15.00
CA SER A 5 -23.31 -4.83 15.79
C SER A 5 -22.61 -5.91 14.97
N ILE A 6 -21.85 -6.78 15.64
CA ILE A 6 -21.20 -7.94 15.00
C ILE A 6 -22.24 -8.81 14.29
N GLU A 7 -23.43 -8.99 14.88
CA GLU A 7 -24.50 -9.77 14.28
C GLU A 7 -24.98 -9.19 12.95
N ASP A 8 -25.13 -7.85 12.87
CA ASP A 8 -25.54 -7.19 11.63
C ASP A 8 -24.43 -7.26 10.58
N LEU A 9 -23.17 -7.07 10.97
CA LEU A 9 -22.02 -7.22 10.07
C LEU A 9 -21.91 -8.62 9.50
N ILE A 10 -22.15 -9.67 10.29
CA ILE A 10 -22.17 -11.06 9.82
C ILE A 10 -23.28 -11.26 8.79
N LYS A 11 -24.50 -10.74 9.04
CA LYS A 11 -25.61 -10.80 8.06
C LYS A 11 -25.24 -10.12 6.72
N MET A 12 -24.42 -9.10 6.78
CA MET A 12 -23.94 -8.35 5.60
C MET A 12 -22.70 -8.99 4.94
N GLY A 13 -22.12 -10.05 5.54
CA GLY A 13 -20.85 -10.63 5.08
C GLY A 13 -19.69 -9.65 5.10
N ALA A 14 -19.65 -8.78 6.11
CA ALA A 14 -18.73 -7.66 6.20
C ALA A 14 -17.99 -7.59 7.55
N ASN A 15 -18.17 -8.58 8.43
CA ASN A 15 -17.63 -8.53 9.78
C ASN A 15 -16.11 -8.55 9.82
N ILE A 16 -15.48 -9.38 9.01
CA ILE A 16 -14.02 -9.53 8.97
C ILE A 16 -13.41 -8.27 8.39
N THR A 17 -13.79 -7.87 7.19
CA THR A 17 -13.26 -6.71 6.48
C THR A 17 -13.44 -5.41 7.27
N THR A 18 -14.62 -5.22 7.89
CA THR A 18 -14.87 -4.04 8.75
C THR A 18 -13.93 -3.99 9.96
N SER A 19 -13.73 -5.13 10.63
CA SER A 19 -12.85 -5.22 11.79
C SER A 19 -11.39 -5.01 11.40
N GLU A 20 -10.96 -5.55 10.28
CA GLU A 20 -9.60 -5.44 9.77
C GLU A 20 -9.26 -3.99 9.32
N ILE A 21 -10.21 -3.26 8.76
CA ILE A 21 -10.01 -1.83 8.49
C ILE A 21 -9.97 -1.03 9.81
N LYS A 22 -10.91 -1.26 10.71
CA LYS A 22 -11.06 -0.50 11.96
C LYS A 22 -9.84 -0.60 12.89
N GLN A 23 -9.16 -1.75 12.90
CA GLN A 23 -8.03 -2.01 13.81
C GLN A 23 -6.70 -1.37 13.39
N GLN A 24 -6.55 -0.92 12.13
CA GLN A 24 -5.28 -0.50 11.56
C GLN A 24 -4.55 0.57 12.39
N PRO A 25 -5.20 1.61 12.95
CA PRO A 25 -4.50 2.62 13.75
C PRO A 25 -3.74 2.03 14.95
N ALA A 26 -4.30 1.02 15.61
CA ALA A 26 -3.63 0.32 16.70
C ALA A 26 -2.49 -0.58 16.19
N LEU A 27 -2.68 -1.22 15.05
CA LEU A 27 -1.65 -2.07 14.44
C LEU A 27 -0.42 -1.26 13.99
N TRP A 28 -0.59 0.00 13.59
CA TRP A 28 0.56 0.86 13.23
C TRP A 28 1.44 1.18 14.45
N LEU A 29 0.84 1.41 15.62
CA LEU A 29 1.58 1.57 16.87
C LEU A 29 2.32 0.27 17.24
N GLU A 30 1.66 -0.89 17.14
CA GLU A 30 2.28 -2.20 17.39
C GLU A 30 3.41 -2.50 16.38
N ALA A 31 3.25 -2.14 15.09
CA ALA A 31 4.29 -2.31 14.08
C ALA A 31 5.54 -1.45 14.40
N HIS A 32 5.34 -0.23 14.92
CA HIS A 32 6.44 0.60 15.40
C HIS A 32 7.14 -0.01 16.61
N ASP A 33 6.39 -0.54 17.59
CA ASP A 33 6.96 -1.21 18.75
C ASP A 33 7.79 -2.44 18.33
N LEU A 34 7.33 -3.22 17.35
CA LEU A 34 8.08 -4.33 16.78
C LEU A 34 9.35 -3.87 16.06
N TYR A 35 9.28 -2.77 15.30
CA TYR A 35 10.46 -2.18 14.68
C TYR A 35 11.49 -1.77 15.74
N GLU A 36 11.09 -1.07 16.80
CA GLU A 36 12.00 -0.67 17.90
C GLU A 36 12.63 -1.88 18.59
N ALA A 37 11.86 -2.96 18.78
CA ALA A 37 12.37 -4.20 19.36
C ALA A 37 13.43 -4.90 18.49
N HIS A 38 13.32 -4.79 17.16
CA HIS A 38 14.25 -5.40 16.20
C HIS A 38 15.29 -4.45 15.62
N LYS A 39 15.33 -3.21 16.09
CA LYS A 39 16.20 -2.15 15.54
C LYS A 39 17.69 -2.50 15.53
N ALA A 40 18.18 -3.17 16.57
CA ALA A 40 19.56 -3.62 16.64
C ALA A 40 19.88 -4.69 15.59
N ASP A 41 18.96 -5.63 15.37
CA ASP A 41 19.12 -6.69 14.37
C ASP A 41 19.07 -6.11 12.95
N ILE A 42 18.15 -5.15 12.69
CA ILE A 42 18.06 -4.43 11.42
C ILE A 42 19.37 -3.67 11.14
N ALA A 43 19.87 -2.91 12.12
CA ALA A 43 21.12 -2.16 11.96
C ALA A 43 22.31 -3.10 11.69
N ALA A 44 22.44 -4.18 12.44
CA ALA A 44 23.51 -5.17 12.27
C ALA A 44 23.44 -5.86 10.88
N PHE A 45 22.23 -6.19 10.40
CA PHE A 45 22.03 -6.75 9.08
C PHE A 45 22.45 -5.77 7.97
N LEU A 46 21.99 -4.53 8.03
CA LEU A 46 22.33 -3.52 7.02
C LEU A 46 23.82 -3.16 7.05
N GLU A 47 24.46 -3.11 8.23
CA GLU A 47 25.91 -2.93 8.37
C GLU A 47 26.69 -4.11 7.78
N LYS A 48 26.25 -5.35 8.03
CA LYS A 48 26.83 -6.54 7.42
C LYS A 48 26.80 -6.43 5.89
N VAL A 49 25.65 -6.09 5.28
CA VAL A 49 25.54 -5.91 3.83
C VAL A 49 26.56 -4.90 3.32
N GLN A 50 26.70 -3.75 4.00
CA GLN A 50 27.65 -2.71 3.60
C GLN A 50 29.12 -3.17 3.73
N ASN A 51 29.45 -3.97 4.74
CA ASN A 51 30.80 -4.49 4.95
C ASN A 51 31.20 -5.59 3.98
N GLU A 52 30.24 -6.37 3.50
CA GLU A 52 30.46 -7.49 2.58
C GLU A 52 30.31 -7.11 1.10
N THR A 53 29.89 -5.87 0.79
CA THR A 53 29.68 -5.39 -0.59
C THR A 53 30.48 -4.12 -0.87
N THR A 54 30.57 -3.76 -2.14
CA THR A 54 31.19 -2.51 -2.58
C THR A 54 30.24 -1.74 -3.50
N GLY A 55 30.22 -0.42 -3.34
CA GLY A 55 29.37 0.45 -4.15
C GLY A 55 27.93 0.54 -3.62
N ILE A 56 27.02 0.94 -4.50
CA ILE A 56 25.60 1.11 -4.16
C ILE A 56 24.91 -0.25 -4.23
N VAL A 57 24.21 -0.60 -3.15
CA VAL A 57 23.40 -1.82 -3.07
C VAL A 57 22.01 -1.54 -3.65
N ARG A 58 21.57 -2.40 -4.52
CA ARG A 58 20.23 -2.38 -5.09
C ARG A 58 19.22 -2.90 -4.05
N VAL A 59 18.18 -2.14 -3.73
CA VAL A 59 17.09 -2.56 -2.85
C VAL A 59 15.84 -2.74 -3.70
N ILE A 60 15.42 -3.98 -3.89
CA ILE A 60 14.22 -4.32 -4.68
C ILE A 60 13.07 -4.60 -3.72
N PHE A 61 12.08 -3.74 -3.73
CA PHE A 61 10.79 -3.96 -3.09
C PHE A 61 9.93 -4.85 -3.99
N THR A 62 9.52 -6.03 -3.50
CA THR A 62 8.81 -7.00 -4.32
C THR A 62 7.65 -7.67 -3.57
N GLY A 63 6.64 -8.07 -4.32
CA GLY A 63 5.44 -8.73 -3.84
C GLY A 63 4.48 -9.00 -5.00
N ALA A 64 3.34 -9.63 -4.75
CA ALA A 64 2.29 -9.87 -5.75
C ALA A 64 1.01 -9.10 -5.38
N GLY A 65 0.36 -8.46 -6.36
CA GLY A 65 -0.85 -7.66 -6.15
C GLY A 65 -0.63 -6.54 -5.13
N THR A 66 -1.49 -6.44 -4.11
CA THR A 66 -1.36 -5.47 -3.01
C THR A 66 0.04 -5.44 -2.38
N SER A 67 0.71 -6.58 -2.25
CA SER A 67 2.08 -6.63 -1.73
C SER A 67 3.10 -5.93 -2.65
N ALA A 68 2.90 -5.92 -3.97
CA ALA A 68 3.74 -5.14 -4.88
C ALA A 68 3.52 -3.64 -4.70
N TYR A 69 2.28 -3.23 -4.45
CA TYR A 69 1.93 -1.82 -4.29
C TYR A 69 2.49 -1.17 -3.03
N VAL A 70 2.94 -1.97 -2.05
CA VAL A 70 3.79 -1.47 -0.96
C VAL A 70 5.04 -0.80 -1.53
N GLY A 71 5.76 -1.49 -2.42
CA GLY A 71 6.94 -0.95 -3.10
C GLY A 71 6.63 0.29 -3.94
N ASP A 72 5.53 0.26 -4.71
CA ASP A 72 5.11 1.41 -5.54
C ASP A 72 4.85 2.66 -4.69
N THR A 73 4.30 2.47 -3.47
CA THR A 73 3.98 3.56 -2.54
C THR A 73 5.23 4.14 -1.87
N ILE A 74 6.16 3.31 -1.39
CA ILE A 74 7.30 3.80 -0.57
C ILE A 74 8.51 4.23 -1.40
N LYS A 75 8.70 3.65 -2.59
CA LYS A 75 9.88 3.87 -3.43
C LYS A 75 10.10 5.35 -3.81
N PRO A 76 9.09 6.14 -4.20
CA PRO A 76 9.30 7.54 -4.53
C PRO A 76 9.91 8.32 -3.37
N TYR A 77 9.35 8.18 -2.17
CA TYR A 77 9.84 8.84 -0.96
C TYR A 77 11.25 8.36 -0.57
N LEU A 78 11.48 7.06 -0.48
CA LEU A 78 12.77 6.50 -0.08
C LEU A 78 13.89 6.79 -1.08
N SER A 79 13.57 7.01 -2.35
CA SER A 79 14.55 7.48 -3.34
C SER A 79 15.14 8.87 -3.04
N MET A 80 14.48 9.65 -2.17
CA MET A 80 14.95 10.96 -1.74
C MET A 80 15.39 10.97 -0.26
N HIS A 81 14.70 10.22 0.60
CA HIS A 81 14.86 10.27 2.06
C HIS A 81 15.58 9.05 2.65
N GLY A 82 15.78 7.99 1.87
CA GLY A 82 16.68 6.88 2.22
C GLY A 82 18.16 7.26 2.02
N ASP A 83 19.07 6.41 2.52
CA ASP A 83 20.52 6.65 2.36
C ASP A 83 20.97 6.38 0.92
N ARG A 84 20.91 7.42 0.08
CA ARG A 84 21.24 7.37 -1.35
C ARG A 84 22.74 7.14 -1.63
N SER A 85 23.59 7.30 -0.63
CA SER A 85 25.00 6.97 -0.76
C SER A 85 25.26 5.46 -0.70
N LYS A 86 24.31 4.71 -0.14
CA LYS A 86 24.39 3.25 0.06
C LYS A 86 23.39 2.46 -0.79
N TYR A 87 22.20 3.02 -1.07
CA TYR A 87 21.08 2.29 -1.65
C TYR A 87 20.48 2.94 -2.89
N ARG A 88 20.08 2.08 -3.84
CA ARG A 88 19.21 2.40 -4.97
C ARG A 88 17.90 1.64 -4.81
N PHE A 89 16.79 2.34 -4.62
CA PHE A 89 15.48 1.74 -4.37
C PHE A 89 14.70 1.51 -5.66
N GLU A 90 14.16 0.31 -5.81
CA GLU A 90 13.33 -0.10 -6.95
C GLU A 90 12.09 -0.82 -6.45
N SER A 91 10.97 -0.70 -7.19
CA SER A 91 9.75 -1.48 -6.97
C SER A 91 9.54 -2.37 -8.18
N ILE A 92 9.63 -3.69 -7.99
CA ILE A 92 9.49 -4.68 -9.07
C ILE A 92 8.59 -5.80 -8.56
N PRO A 93 7.38 -5.96 -9.14
CA PRO A 93 6.47 -7.03 -8.75
C PRO A 93 7.09 -8.41 -8.92
N THR A 94 6.74 -9.36 -8.05
CA THR A 94 7.16 -10.77 -8.21
C THR A 94 6.73 -11.35 -9.54
N THR A 95 5.58 -10.93 -10.06
CA THR A 95 5.06 -11.32 -11.36
C THR A 95 5.99 -10.95 -12.52
N ASP A 96 6.64 -9.80 -12.43
CA ASP A 96 7.58 -9.32 -13.45
C ASP A 96 8.93 -10.02 -13.33
N ILE A 97 9.42 -10.24 -12.11
CA ILE A 97 10.64 -11.01 -11.88
C ILE A 97 10.47 -12.46 -12.38
N VAL A 98 9.33 -13.09 -12.08
CA VAL A 98 9.09 -14.48 -12.51
C VAL A 98 8.93 -14.60 -14.01
N SER A 99 8.25 -13.66 -14.66
CA SER A 99 8.03 -13.71 -16.11
C SER A 99 9.22 -13.25 -16.93
N SER A 100 10.06 -12.35 -16.40
CA SER A 100 11.20 -11.75 -17.10
C SER A 100 12.40 -11.53 -16.16
N PRO A 101 13.00 -12.61 -15.62
CA PRO A 101 14.10 -12.50 -14.65
C PRO A 101 15.32 -11.79 -15.22
N TYR A 102 15.61 -11.98 -16.51
CA TYR A 102 16.76 -11.37 -17.21
C TYR A 102 16.63 -9.85 -17.37
N ASP A 103 15.42 -9.29 -17.32
CA ASP A 103 15.20 -7.83 -17.36
C ASP A 103 15.29 -7.20 -15.96
N ASN A 104 15.04 -7.99 -14.92
CA ASN A 104 14.80 -7.49 -13.57
C ASN A 104 15.90 -7.84 -12.56
N LEU A 105 16.72 -8.86 -12.81
CA LEU A 105 17.78 -9.32 -11.92
C LEU A 105 19.16 -9.06 -12.54
N GLU A 106 20.05 -8.44 -11.78
CA GLU A 106 21.42 -8.10 -12.17
C GLU A 106 22.41 -9.01 -11.43
N ALA A 107 23.13 -9.88 -12.17
CA ALA A 107 23.98 -10.91 -11.57
C ALA A 107 25.13 -10.35 -10.70
N ASP A 108 25.74 -9.24 -11.10
CA ASP A 108 26.94 -8.68 -10.48
C ASP A 108 26.65 -7.50 -9.52
N THR A 109 25.42 -7.02 -9.46
CA THR A 109 25.03 -5.91 -8.58
C THR A 109 24.56 -6.43 -7.22
N PRO A 110 25.24 -6.06 -6.11
CA PRO A 110 24.77 -6.43 -4.78
C PRO A 110 23.32 -6.02 -4.54
N THR A 111 22.49 -6.94 -4.08
CA THR A 111 21.04 -6.72 -3.99
C THR A 111 20.49 -7.14 -2.64
N ILE A 112 19.66 -6.27 -2.04
CA ILE A 112 18.73 -6.64 -0.98
C ILE A 112 17.36 -6.84 -1.62
N LEU A 113 16.86 -8.08 -1.62
CA LEU A 113 15.49 -8.39 -2.03
C LEU A 113 14.57 -8.25 -0.82
N VAL A 114 13.69 -7.25 -0.84
CA VAL A 114 12.70 -7.02 0.23
C VAL A 114 11.37 -7.61 -0.19
N SER A 115 11.02 -8.76 0.37
CA SER A 115 9.81 -9.50 0.03
C SER A 115 8.66 -9.13 0.96
N PHE A 116 7.58 -8.58 0.40
CA PHE A 116 6.33 -8.30 1.12
C PHE A 116 5.34 -9.45 0.93
N ALA A 117 4.82 -9.99 2.03
CA ALA A 117 3.89 -11.11 1.94
C ALA A 117 2.92 -11.18 3.11
N ARG A 118 1.59 -11.20 2.82
CA ARG A 118 0.60 -11.50 3.86
C ARG A 118 0.72 -12.95 4.31
N SER A 119 0.66 -13.91 3.39
CA SER A 119 0.70 -15.34 3.70
C SER A 119 2.09 -15.97 3.55
N GLY A 120 2.98 -15.38 2.76
CA GLY A 120 4.28 -15.95 2.43
C GLY A 120 4.24 -17.21 1.56
N ASN A 121 3.08 -17.58 1.01
CA ASN A 121 2.87 -18.84 0.29
C ASN A 121 2.53 -18.65 -1.20
N SER A 122 2.50 -17.42 -1.72
CA SER A 122 2.22 -17.19 -3.14
C SER A 122 3.32 -17.80 -4.00
N PRO A 123 2.95 -18.62 -5.02
CA PRO A 123 3.94 -19.30 -5.87
C PRO A 123 4.94 -18.33 -6.51
N GLU A 124 4.48 -17.16 -6.94
CA GLU A 124 5.33 -16.13 -7.54
C GLU A 124 6.35 -15.57 -6.53
N SER A 125 5.95 -15.39 -5.26
CA SER A 125 6.85 -14.87 -4.22
C SER A 125 7.97 -15.86 -3.91
N VAL A 126 7.64 -17.15 -3.79
CA VAL A 126 8.60 -18.23 -3.59
C VAL A 126 9.53 -18.34 -4.80
N LYS A 127 8.96 -18.33 -6.03
CA LYS A 127 9.75 -18.43 -7.26
C LYS A 127 10.67 -17.22 -7.46
N THR A 128 10.25 -16.04 -7.06
CA THR A 128 11.10 -14.83 -7.11
C THR A 128 12.36 -14.99 -6.27
N VAL A 129 12.23 -15.52 -5.05
CA VAL A 129 13.39 -15.82 -4.19
C VAL A 129 14.32 -16.83 -4.85
N GLU A 130 13.79 -17.94 -5.39
CA GLU A 130 14.58 -18.95 -6.11
C GLU A 130 15.33 -18.37 -7.31
N LEU A 131 14.69 -17.50 -8.08
CA LEU A 131 15.33 -16.84 -9.23
C LEU A 131 16.41 -15.85 -8.80
N ALA A 132 16.16 -15.09 -7.72
CA ALA A 132 17.17 -14.18 -7.18
C ALA A 132 18.38 -14.94 -6.67
N GLU A 133 18.20 -16.07 -5.96
CA GLU A 133 19.27 -16.96 -5.50
C GLU A 133 20.04 -17.59 -6.66
N GLN A 134 19.36 -17.88 -7.78
CA GLN A 134 20.00 -18.43 -8.97
C GLN A 134 20.85 -17.42 -9.73
N VAL A 135 20.39 -16.15 -9.80
CA VAL A 135 20.96 -15.14 -10.70
C VAL A 135 21.92 -14.19 -9.99
N VAL A 136 21.59 -13.72 -8.77
CA VAL A 136 22.33 -12.66 -8.08
C VAL A 136 23.43 -13.24 -7.21
N LYS A 137 24.70 -12.86 -7.47
CA LYS A 137 25.86 -13.41 -6.75
C LYS A 137 25.98 -12.92 -5.30
N HIS A 138 25.60 -11.67 -5.04
CA HIS A 138 25.63 -11.04 -3.72
C HIS A 138 24.21 -10.68 -3.31
N LEU A 139 23.42 -11.71 -2.96
CA LEU A 139 22.04 -11.59 -2.58
C LEU A 139 21.90 -11.56 -1.04
N TYR A 140 21.17 -10.55 -0.56
CA TYR A 140 20.67 -10.44 0.80
C TYR A 140 19.15 -10.31 0.73
N GLN A 141 18.45 -10.70 1.79
CA GLN A 141 17.01 -10.71 1.81
C GLN A 141 16.48 -10.08 3.08
N ILE A 142 15.38 -9.32 2.96
CA ILE A 142 14.55 -8.90 4.09
C ILE A 142 13.14 -9.41 3.80
N THR A 143 12.64 -10.30 4.64
CA THR A 143 11.28 -10.85 4.52
C THR A 143 10.35 -10.13 5.51
N ILE A 144 9.48 -9.26 4.99
CA ILE A 144 8.47 -8.54 5.77
C ILE A 144 7.13 -9.27 5.56
N THR A 145 6.68 -10.01 6.59
CA THR A 145 5.53 -10.91 6.44
C THR A 145 4.62 -10.94 7.66
N CYS A 146 3.31 -11.17 7.42
CA CYS A 146 2.33 -11.34 8.48
C CYS A 146 2.19 -12.80 8.95
N ALA A 147 2.81 -13.76 8.25
CA ALA A 147 2.66 -15.19 8.53
C ALA A 147 4.00 -15.82 8.97
N PRO A 148 4.17 -16.11 10.27
CA PRO A 148 5.38 -16.73 10.78
C PRO A 148 5.57 -18.16 10.29
N ASP A 149 4.49 -18.83 9.90
CA ASP A 149 4.47 -20.18 9.36
C ASP A 149 4.41 -20.24 7.82
N GLY A 150 4.53 -19.08 7.16
CA GLY A 150 4.60 -18.98 5.70
C GLY A 150 5.91 -19.52 5.13
N GLU A 151 5.87 -19.97 3.88
CA GLU A 151 7.03 -20.56 3.18
C GLU A 151 8.24 -19.62 3.14
N LEU A 152 8.01 -18.31 2.90
CA LEU A 152 9.10 -17.33 2.91
C LEU A 152 9.78 -17.20 4.27
N ALA A 153 9.01 -17.22 5.37
CA ALA A 153 9.58 -17.16 6.71
C ALA A 153 10.34 -18.41 7.06
N LYS A 154 9.81 -19.62 6.70
CA LYS A 154 10.49 -20.90 6.93
C LYS A 154 11.80 -21.04 6.16
N ARG A 155 11.83 -20.57 4.91
CA ARG A 155 13.07 -20.60 4.10
C ARG A 155 14.16 -19.70 4.67
N ALA A 156 13.79 -18.69 5.44
CA ALA A 156 14.73 -17.78 6.09
C ALA A 156 15.31 -18.34 7.39
N GLU A 157 14.77 -19.44 7.94
CA GLU A 157 15.24 -20.02 9.19
C GLU A 157 16.69 -20.50 9.06
N GLY A 158 17.57 -19.92 9.89
CA GLY A 158 19.01 -20.26 9.91
C GLY A 158 19.84 -19.57 8.83
N GLU A 159 19.23 -18.78 7.95
CA GLU A 159 19.92 -18.08 6.86
C GLU A 159 20.40 -16.70 7.32
N ALA A 160 21.71 -16.56 7.54
CA ALA A 160 22.31 -15.29 7.97
C ALA A 160 22.22 -14.15 6.93
N SER A 161 21.86 -14.45 5.70
CA SER A 161 21.62 -13.50 4.60
C SER A 161 20.15 -13.09 4.46
N ASN A 162 19.27 -13.57 5.34
CA ASN A 162 17.84 -13.24 5.31
C ASN A 162 17.36 -12.76 6.71
N LEU A 163 16.93 -11.51 6.78
CA LEU A 163 16.32 -10.94 7.99
C LEU A 163 14.78 -11.02 7.88
N VAL A 164 14.15 -11.69 8.83
CA VAL A 164 12.68 -11.78 8.90
C VAL A 164 12.13 -10.73 9.86
N LEU A 165 11.22 -9.91 9.38
CA LEU A 165 10.48 -8.92 10.16
C LEU A 165 8.99 -9.29 10.16
N LEU A 166 8.57 -9.96 11.24
CA LEU A 166 7.16 -10.33 11.42
C LEU A 166 6.34 -9.09 11.76
N GLN A 167 5.15 -9.03 11.15
CA GLN A 167 4.19 -7.95 11.38
C GLN A 167 3.29 -8.26 12.58
N PRO A 168 2.57 -7.25 13.14
CA PRO A 168 1.58 -7.49 14.19
C PRO A 168 0.66 -8.64 13.84
N ALA A 169 0.36 -9.51 14.79
CA ALA A 169 -0.45 -10.71 14.53
C ALA A 169 -1.83 -10.38 13.95
N GLY A 170 -2.40 -9.23 14.37
CA GLY A 170 -3.68 -8.72 13.85
C GLY A 170 -3.63 -8.27 12.39
N SER A 171 -2.45 -8.01 11.83
CA SER A 171 -2.30 -7.59 10.44
C SER A 171 -2.38 -8.72 9.41
N ASN A 172 -2.41 -9.98 9.85
CA ASN A 172 -2.60 -11.12 8.93
C ASN A 172 -4.08 -11.23 8.54
N ASP A 173 -4.49 -10.35 7.63
CA ASP A 173 -5.88 -10.23 7.19
C ASP A 173 -6.48 -11.60 6.82
N LYS A 174 -7.58 -11.96 7.47
CA LYS A 174 -8.34 -13.20 7.23
C LYS A 174 -9.33 -13.03 6.09
N GLY A 175 -9.80 -11.79 5.90
CA GLY A 175 -10.64 -11.41 4.79
C GLY A 175 -9.97 -11.60 3.44
N PHE A 176 -10.75 -11.41 2.38
CA PHE A 176 -10.24 -11.49 1.02
C PHE A 176 -9.24 -10.37 0.74
N ALA A 177 -9.65 -9.12 0.97
CA ALA A 177 -8.84 -7.94 0.73
C ALA A 177 -7.68 -7.83 1.74
N MET A 178 -6.54 -7.40 1.28
CA MET A 178 -5.45 -6.97 2.16
C MET A 178 -5.73 -5.55 2.65
N THR A 179 -5.68 -5.35 3.96
CA THR A 179 -5.92 -4.06 4.63
C THR A 179 -4.81 -3.73 5.61
N GLY A 180 -4.85 -4.26 6.82
CA GLY A 180 -3.81 -4.10 7.82
C GLY A 180 -2.47 -4.69 7.39
N SER A 181 -2.45 -5.77 6.61
CA SER A 181 -1.21 -6.32 6.08
C SER A 181 -0.49 -5.34 5.15
N PHE A 182 -1.22 -4.66 4.26
CA PHE A 182 -0.63 -3.65 3.38
C PHE A 182 -0.03 -2.50 4.18
N SER A 183 -0.82 -1.89 5.06
CA SER A 183 -0.39 -0.69 5.78
C SER A 183 0.74 -0.97 6.80
N CYS A 184 0.72 -2.11 7.49
CA CYS A 184 1.81 -2.49 8.40
C CYS A 184 3.11 -2.79 7.66
N MET A 185 3.07 -3.53 6.54
CA MET A 185 4.28 -3.79 5.74
C MET A 185 4.84 -2.49 5.13
N THR A 186 3.97 -1.57 4.69
CA THR A 186 4.36 -0.24 4.22
C THR A 186 5.09 0.53 5.31
N LEU A 187 4.51 0.61 6.50
CA LEU A 187 5.11 1.31 7.64
C LEU A 187 6.45 0.70 8.03
N THR A 188 6.52 -0.63 8.17
CA THR A 188 7.77 -1.30 8.57
C THR A 188 8.90 -1.02 7.57
N ALA A 189 8.63 -1.07 6.28
CA ALA A 189 9.64 -0.78 5.27
C ALA A 189 10.10 0.70 5.29
N LEU A 190 9.19 1.65 5.54
CA LEU A 190 9.53 3.05 5.76
C LEU A 190 10.44 3.18 6.98
N LEU A 191 10.07 2.61 8.13
CA LEU A 191 10.86 2.67 9.36
C LEU A 191 12.28 2.11 9.18
N VAL A 192 12.44 1.04 8.38
CA VAL A 192 13.74 0.40 8.10
C VAL A 192 14.65 1.28 7.26
N PHE A 193 14.13 1.92 6.21
CA PHE A 193 14.97 2.56 5.18
C PHE A 193 14.97 4.09 5.21
N ASP A 194 14.02 4.72 5.92
CA ASP A 194 14.01 6.17 6.11
C ASP A 194 15.14 6.61 7.05
N THR A 195 15.85 7.69 6.70
CA THR A 195 16.95 8.26 7.49
C THR A 195 16.51 9.29 8.52
N ALA A 196 15.22 9.56 8.64
CA ALA A 196 14.66 10.43 9.68
C ALA A 196 15.03 9.96 11.09
N SER A 197 15.00 10.89 12.05
CA SER A 197 15.29 10.55 13.44
C SER A 197 14.21 9.61 14.03
N ASP A 198 14.59 8.82 15.03
CA ASP A 198 13.65 7.94 15.72
C ASP A 198 12.51 8.71 16.39
N SER A 199 12.79 9.91 16.89
CA SER A 199 11.77 10.79 17.47
C SER A 199 10.76 11.28 16.45
N ASP A 200 11.21 11.60 15.22
CA ASP A 200 10.32 12.01 14.14
C ASP A 200 9.45 10.83 13.69
N LYS A 201 10.05 9.65 13.46
CA LYS A 201 9.33 8.43 13.12
C LYS A 201 8.26 8.09 14.15
N ALA A 202 8.58 8.12 15.44
CA ALA A 202 7.63 7.87 16.53
C ALA A 202 6.48 8.90 16.55
N ALA A 203 6.79 10.17 16.31
CA ALA A 203 5.78 11.23 16.22
C ALA A 203 4.85 11.01 15.03
N TRP A 204 5.39 10.73 13.84
CA TRP A 204 4.61 10.45 12.63
C TRP A 204 3.72 9.20 12.77
N VAL A 205 4.23 8.14 13.40
CA VAL A 205 3.41 6.93 13.64
C VAL A 205 2.23 7.23 14.55
N LYS A 206 2.43 8.03 15.59
CA LYS A 206 1.33 8.47 16.44
C LYS A 206 0.31 9.31 15.65
N GLU A 207 0.80 10.25 14.86
CA GLU A 207 -0.03 11.15 14.05
C GLU A 207 -0.88 10.39 13.04
N ILE A 208 -0.30 9.45 12.27
CA ILE A 208 -1.08 8.62 11.34
C ILE A 208 -2.10 7.75 12.06
N SER A 209 -1.79 7.25 13.26
CA SER A 209 -2.75 6.52 14.09
C SER A 209 -3.94 7.39 14.48
N ASP A 210 -3.69 8.63 14.91
CA ASP A 210 -4.75 9.59 15.26
C ASP A 210 -5.63 9.89 14.01
N MET A 211 -5.03 10.10 12.84
CA MET A 211 -5.76 10.28 11.56
C MET A 211 -6.54 9.05 11.14
N GLY A 212 -6.00 7.84 11.34
CA GLY A 212 -6.74 6.60 11.08
C GLY A 212 -7.99 6.45 11.95
N HIS A 213 -7.92 6.89 13.21
CA HIS A 213 -9.11 6.99 14.07
C HIS A 213 -10.15 8.00 13.55
N GLU A 214 -9.71 9.09 12.91
CA GLU A 214 -10.66 10.02 12.27
C GLU A 214 -11.44 9.36 11.14
N VAL A 215 -10.83 8.52 10.33
CA VAL A 215 -11.55 7.76 9.28
C VAL A 215 -12.69 6.94 9.88
N VAL A 216 -12.42 6.27 11.02
CA VAL A 216 -13.46 5.49 11.72
C VAL A 216 -14.57 6.39 12.26
N MET A 217 -14.23 7.50 12.91
CA MET A 217 -15.19 8.39 13.54
C MET A 217 -16.02 9.17 12.52
N ARG A 218 -15.48 9.43 11.34
CA ARG A 218 -16.10 10.23 10.26
C ARG A 218 -16.63 9.34 9.12
N GLU A 219 -16.94 8.07 9.40
CA GLU A 219 -17.51 7.13 8.41
C GLU A 219 -18.74 7.71 7.70
N GLU A 220 -19.58 8.48 8.40
CA GLU A 220 -20.80 9.06 7.82
C GLU A 220 -20.52 10.02 6.66
N GLU A 221 -19.40 10.76 6.69
CA GLU A 221 -18.99 11.63 5.58
C GLU A 221 -18.63 10.80 4.34
N ILE A 222 -17.92 9.68 4.54
CA ILE A 222 -17.57 8.75 3.46
C ILE A 222 -18.81 8.03 2.94
N GLN A 223 -19.73 7.66 3.84
CA GLN A 223 -21.01 7.04 3.47
C GLN A 223 -21.85 7.97 2.59
N ASP A 224 -21.85 9.28 2.89
CA ASP A 224 -22.57 10.28 2.09
C ASP A 224 -22.06 10.33 0.66
N ILE A 225 -20.74 10.30 0.47
CA ILE A 225 -20.12 10.22 -0.86
C ILE A 225 -20.53 8.92 -1.58
N VAL A 226 -20.47 7.79 -0.89
CA VAL A 226 -20.81 6.48 -1.46
C VAL A 226 -22.32 6.34 -1.73
N ASN A 227 -23.18 7.09 -1.07
CA ASN A 227 -24.63 7.07 -1.34
C ASN A 227 -25.00 7.65 -2.71
N GLU A 228 -24.11 8.43 -3.35
CA GLU A 228 -24.35 8.96 -4.69
C GLU A 228 -24.58 7.85 -5.74
N ASP A 229 -25.32 8.19 -6.78
CA ASP A 229 -25.51 7.30 -7.93
C ASP A 229 -24.31 7.39 -8.87
N PHE A 230 -23.35 6.47 -8.71
CA PHE A 230 -22.13 6.39 -9.51
C PHE A 230 -21.88 4.98 -10.07
N ALA A 231 -21.04 4.90 -11.08
CA ALA A 231 -20.60 3.64 -11.72
C ALA A 231 -19.08 3.58 -11.92
N ARG A 232 -18.39 4.70 -11.68
CA ARG A 232 -16.95 4.86 -11.91
C ARG A 232 -16.29 5.55 -10.72
N ILE A 233 -15.06 5.12 -10.42
CA ILE A 233 -14.21 5.77 -9.42
C ILE A 233 -12.83 5.99 -10.04
N THR A 234 -12.29 7.20 -9.81
CA THR A 234 -10.93 7.56 -10.17
C THR A 234 -10.16 7.91 -8.90
N TYR A 235 -8.96 7.35 -8.74
CA TYR A 235 -8.01 7.73 -7.69
C TYR A 235 -6.79 8.41 -8.32
N LEU A 236 -6.46 9.58 -7.82
CA LEU A 236 -5.31 10.39 -8.24
C LEU A 236 -4.40 10.67 -7.06
N GLY A 237 -3.14 11.03 -7.35
CA GLY A 237 -2.16 11.43 -6.36
C GLY A 237 -0.79 11.60 -6.99
N SER A 238 0.16 12.20 -6.30
CA SER A 238 1.52 12.43 -6.79
C SER A 238 2.57 11.82 -5.85
N GLY A 239 3.75 11.50 -6.38
CA GLY A 239 4.82 10.89 -5.59
C GLY A 239 4.42 9.54 -5.00
N SER A 240 4.60 9.36 -3.70
CA SER A 240 4.18 8.16 -2.96
C SER A 240 2.67 7.94 -3.03
N LEU A 241 1.89 9.03 -3.00
CA LEU A 241 0.43 8.96 -3.10
C LEU A 241 -0.03 8.53 -4.50
N GLY A 242 0.76 8.85 -5.56
CA GLY A 242 0.55 8.31 -6.90
C GLY A 242 0.70 6.76 -6.93
N GLY A 243 1.69 6.22 -6.22
CA GLY A 243 1.83 4.76 -6.03
C GLY A 243 0.65 4.14 -5.27
N LEU A 244 0.11 4.87 -4.27
CA LEU A 244 -1.02 4.45 -3.46
C LEU A 244 -2.33 4.31 -4.25
N THR A 245 -2.54 5.14 -5.28
CA THR A 245 -3.77 5.14 -6.10
C THR A 245 -4.07 3.77 -6.70
N ARG A 246 -3.03 3.01 -7.02
CA ARG A 246 -3.14 1.65 -7.57
C ARG A 246 -3.71 0.67 -6.55
N GLU A 247 -3.32 0.78 -5.29
CA GLU A 247 -3.90 -0.02 -4.20
C GLU A 247 -5.33 0.40 -3.91
N ALA A 248 -5.61 1.71 -3.86
CA ALA A 248 -6.94 2.25 -3.60
C ALA A 248 -7.97 1.73 -4.63
N GLN A 249 -7.65 1.81 -5.92
CA GLN A 249 -8.54 1.32 -6.96
C GLN A 249 -8.73 -0.21 -6.91
N LEU A 250 -7.67 -0.97 -6.57
CA LEU A 250 -7.77 -2.43 -6.44
C LEU A 250 -8.78 -2.83 -5.36
N LYS A 251 -8.81 -2.12 -4.23
CA LYS A 251 -9.78 -2.42 -3.16
C LYS A 251 -11.23 -2.30 -3.64
N VAL A 252 -11.54 -1.31 -4.46
CA VAL A 252 -12.87 -1.18 -5.06
C VAL A 252 -13.16 -2.33 -6.02
N LEU A 253 -12.22 -2.67 -6.91
CA LEU A 253 -12.39 -3.80 -7.85
C LEU A 253 -12.63 -5.12 -7.13
N GLU A 254 -11.83 -5.41 -6.11
CA GLU A 254 -11.94 -6.64 -5.33
C GLU A 254 -13.27 -6.72 -4.59
N LEU A 255 -13.58 -5.71 -3.77
CA LEU A 255 -14.73 -5.75 -2.87
C LEU A 255 -16.07 -5.62 -3.59
N THR A 256 -16.10 -4.99 -4.77
CA THR A 256 -17.32 -4.89 -5.59
C THR A 256 -17.41 -5.97 -6.67
N ALA A 257 -16.47 -6.93 -6.72
CA ALA A 257 -16.38 -7.93 -7.80
C ALA A 257 -16.39 -7.27 -9.20
N GLY A 258 -15.75 -6.11 -9.35
CA GLY A 258 -15.67 -5.37 -10.60
C GLY A 258 -16.96 -4.69 -11.05
N GLN A 259 -17.99 -4.57 -10.18
CA GLN A 259 -19.23 -3.90 -10.55
C GLN A 259 -19.07 -2.39 -10.74
N TYR A 260 -18.08 -1.78 -10.09
CA TYR A 260 -17.66 -0.41 -10.38
C TYR A 260 -16.37 -0.42 -11.20
N ALA A 261 -16.35 0.37 -12.27
CA ALA A 261 -15.15 0.56 -13.07
C ALA A 261 -14.21 1.55 -12.36
N THR A 262 -12.92 1.27 -12.37
CA THR A 262 -11.93 2.11 -11.69
C THR A 262 -10.76 2.48 -12.59
N VAL A 263 -10.22 3.68 -12.39
CA VAL A 263 -8.97 4.16 -13.00
C VAL A 263 -8.12 4.79 -11.91
N PHE A 264 -6.82 4.66 -12.04
CA PHE A 264 -5.82 5.32 -11.18
C PHE A 264 -4.77 5.98 -12.07
N ASP A 265 -4.22 7.08 -11.60
CA ASP A 265 -3.11 7.75 -12.28
C ASP A 265 -2.41 8.73 -11.32
N THR A 266 -1.28 9.25 -11.78
CA THR A 266 -0.75 10.47 -11.16
C THR A 266 -1.63 11.67 -11.55
N SER A 267 -1.73 12.68 -10.65
CA SER A 267 -2.58 13.86 -10.90
C SER A 267 -2.24 14.50 -12.24
N MET A 268 -0.97 14.72 -12.55
CA MET A 268 -0.56 15.29 -13.84
C MET A 268 -0.74 14.33 -15.02
N GLY A 269 -0.48 13.03 -14.84
CA GLY A 269 -0.61 12.01 -15.88
C GLY A 269 -2.06 11.88 -16.37
N PHE A 270 -3.02 12.05 -15.48
CA PHE A 270 -4.44 11.93 -15.78
C PHE A 270 -4.92 12.85 -16.92
N ARG A 271 -4.32 14.03 -17.06
CA ARG A 271 -4.62 14.98 -18.15
C ARG A 271 -4.31 14.43 -19.56
N HIS A 272 -3.39 13.46 -19.65
CA HIS A 272 -2.85 12.96 -20.91
C HIS A 272 -3.64 11.78 -21.51
N GLY A 273 -4.97 11.82 -21.38
CA GLY A 273 -5.90 10.83 -21.97
C GLY A 273 -6.84 10.18 -20.95
N PRO A 274 -6.36 9.68 -19.80
CA PRO A 274 -7.23 9.02 -18.80
C PRO A 274 -8.40 9.88 -18.31
N LYS A 275 -8.29 11.21 -18.31
CA LYS A 275 -9.37 12.15 -17.96
C LYS A 275 -10.66 11.91 -18.79
N SER A 276 -10.56 11.32 -19.99
CA SER A 276 -11.73 10.91 -20.79
C SER A 276 -12.61 9.84 -20.12
N PHE A 277 -12.12 9.21 -19.03
CA PHE A 277 -12.91 8.29 -18.22
C PHE A 277 -14.01 9.00 -17.40
N VAL A 278 -13.86 10.30 -17.13
CA VAL A 278 -14.78 11.06 -16.29
C VAL A 278 -16.11 11.30 -17.01
N ASN A 279 -17.21 10.99 -16.32
CA ASN A 279 -18.58 11.31 -16.74
C ASN A 279 -19.46 11.62 -15.52
N ASP A 280 -20.75 11.84 -15.73
CA ASP A 280 -21.74 12.17 -14.70
C ASP A 280 -22.01 11.05 -13.66
N LYS A 281 -21.33 9.90 -13.81
CA LYS A 281 -21.35 8.77 -12.87
C LYS A 281 -19.97 8.50 -12.27
N THR A 282 -19.04 9.44 -12.34
CA THR A 282 -17.68 9.26 -11.84
C THR A 282 -17.48 10.00 -10.51
N LEU A 283 -17.02 9.29 -9.48
CA LEU A 283 -16.39 9.87 -8.30
C LEU A 283 -14.90 10.02 -8.57
N VAL A 284 -14.35 11.18 -8.25
CA VAL A 284 -12.91 11.46 -8.37
C VAL A 284 -12.36 11.76 -6.99
N PHE A 285 -11.34 11.02 -6.58
CA PHE A 285 -10.56 11.26 -5.36
C PHE A 285 -9.13 11.60 -5.73
N ASP A 286 -8.56 12.61 -5.08
CA ASP A 286 -7.14 12.92 -5.19
C ASP A 286 -6.52 12.96 -3.78
N PHE A 287 -5.48 12.18 -3.57
CA PHE A 287 -4.67 12.20 -2.37
C PHE A 287 -3.67 13.35 -2.47
N LEU A 288 -3.96 14.46 -1.79
CA LEU A 288 -3.17 15.68 -1.89
C LEU A 288 -1.81 15.55 -1.19
N ASN A 289 -0.75 15.78 -1.95
CA ASN A 289 0.61 15.76 -1.43
C ASN A 289 0.87 16.91 -0.44
N ASN A 290 1.64 16.67 0.62
CA ASN A 290 2.04 17.70 1.59
C ASN A 290 3.19 18.58 1.12
N ASN A 291 3.95 18.15 0.10
CA ASN A 291 4.99 19.00 -0.49
C ASN A 291 4.36 20.15 -1.26
N ASP A 292 4.66 21.40 -0.87
CA ASP A 292 4.05 22.60 -1.43
C ASP A 292 4.16 22.72 -2.95
N TYR A 293 5.28 22.29 -3.54
CA TYR A 293 5.46 22.32 -4.99
C TYR A 293 4.59 21.30 -5.70
N THR A 294 4.58 20.05 -5.21
CA THR A 294 3.80 18.95 -5.79
C THR A 294 2.31 19.22 -5.65
N ARG A 295 1.89 19.66 -4.48
CA ARG A 295 0.49 19.96 -4.14
C ARG A 295 -0.17 20.94 -5.10
N GLN A 296 0.58 21.93 -5.62
CA GLN A 296 0.03 22.88 -6.60
C GLN A 296 -0.54 22.13 -7.82
N TYR A 297 0.15 21.12 -8.31
CA TYR A 297 -0.30 20.34 -9.46
C TYR A 297 -1.49 19.44 -9.15
N ASP A 298 -1.54 18.86 -7.94
CA ASP A 298 -2.69 18.07 -7.49
C ASP A 298 -3.94 18.98 -7.42
N VAL A 299 -3.82 20.15 -6.77
CA VAL A 299 -4.91 21.12 -6.65
C VAL A 299 -5.35 21.65 -8.02
N ASP A 300 -4.40 21.99 -8.92
CA ASP A 300 -4.73 22.49 -10.27
C ASP A 300 -5.54 21.45 -11.08
N VAL A 301 -5.23 20.17 -10.97
CA VAL A 301 -5.99 19.09 -11.64
C VAL A 301 -7.38 18.95 -11.04
N MET A 302 -7.50 19.02 -9.72
CA MET A 302 -8.78 18.96 -9.03
C MET A 302 -9.70 20.13 -9.39
N GLU A 303 -9.15 21.37 -9.41
CA GLU A 303 -9.90 22.57 -9.84
C GLU A 303 -10.35 22.46 -11.30
N GLU A 304 -9.49 21.93 -12.19
CA GLU A 304 -9.84 21.69 -13.58
C GLU A 304 -11.01 20.68 -13.71
N ILE A 305 -10.91 19.52 -13.04
CA ILE A 305 -11.95 18.48 -13.12
C ILE A 305 -13.27 18.99 -12.53
N ASN A 306 -13.20 19.71 -11.41
CA ASN A 306 -14.36 20.32 -10.78
C ASN A 306 -14.99 21.42 -11.66
N GLY A 307 -14.15 22.25 -12.28
CA GLY A 307 -14.57 23.32 -13.19
C GLY A 307 -15.22 22.81 -14.49
N ASP A 308 -14.93 21.61 -14.92
CA ASP A 308 -15.59 20.97 -16.07
C ASP A 308 -17.08 20.64 -15.80
N HIS A 309 -17.48 20.50 -14.54
CA HIS A 309 -18.84 20.16 -14.11
C HIS A 309 -19.38 18.85 -14.71
N ILE A 310 -18.50 17.87 -14.96
CA ILE A 310 -18.83 16.57 -15.55
C ILE A 310 -18.90 15.48 -14.48
N ALA A 311 -17.90 15.44 -13.59
CA ALA A 311 -17.84 14.42 -12.54
C ALA A 311 -19.02 14.49 -11.57
N LYS A 312 -19.44 13.36 -11.03
CA LYS A 312 -20.49 13.27 -10.02
C LYS A 312 -20.11 13.98 -8.72
N ARG A 313 -18.91 13.68 -8.20
CA ARG A 313 -18.25 14.38 -7.09
C ARG A 313 -16.75 14.40 -7.32
N VAL A 314 -16.10 15.43 -6.81
CA VAL A 314 -14.64 15.60 -6.85
C VAL A 314 -14.21 15.91 -5.43
N VAL A 315 -13.44 15.04 -4.80
CA VAL A 315 -13.11 15.07 -3.37
C VAL A 315 -11.61 15.00 -3.16
N ALA A 316 -11.05 16.01 -2.51
CA ALA A 316 -9.66 15.98 -2.06
C ALA A 316 -9.52 15.25 -0.72
N VAL A 317 -8.53 14.38 -0.58
CA VAL A 317 -8.22 13.66 0.66
C VAL A 317 -6.82 14.04 1.12
N GLY A 318 -6.60 14.25 2.41
CA GLY A 318 -5.27 14.57 2.94
C GLY A 318 -5.30 15.57 4.11
N ILE A 319 -4.30 16.42 4.20
CA ILE A 319 -4.15 17.42 5.27
C ILE A 319 -4.38 18.82 4.71
N SER A 320 -5.04 19.70 5.46
CA SER A 320 -5.22 21.10 5.07
C SER A 320 -3.89 21.86 5.09
N ALA A 321 -3.62 22.64 4.06
CA ALA A 321 -2.40 23.44 3.89
C ALA A 321 -2.73 24.86 3.43
N ALA A 322 -1.71 25.66 3.10
CA ALA A 322 -1.93 27.01 2.56
C ALA A 322 -2.62 27.00 1.18
N ASN A 323 -2.33 25.99 0.35
CA ASN A 323 -2.97 25.77 -0.94
C ASN A 323 -3.86 24.51 -0.87
N ASN A 324 -5.17 24.69 -0.95
CA ASN A 324 -6.16 23.64 -0.91
C ASN A 324 -7.07 23.69 -2.13
N PHE A 325 -7.61 22.53 -2.50
CA PHE A 325 -8.72 22.44 -3.42
C PHE A 325 -9.93 23.20 -2.88
N SER A 326 -10.59 24.01 -3.71
CA SER A 326 -11.71 24.87 -3.31
C SER A 326 -13.05 24.12 -3.15
N GLY A 327 -13.10 22.89 -3.68
CA GLY A 327 -14.29 22.04 -3.62
C GLY A 327 -14.35 21.17 -2.37
N GLU A 328 -14.97 20.01 -2.51
CA GLU A 328 -15.19 19.08 -1.40
C GLU A 328 -13.90 18.40 -0.95
N ASN A 329 -13.75 18.22 0.36
CA ASN A 329 -12.56 17.60 0.90
C ASN A 329 -12.88 16.74 2.13
N PHE A 330 -11.99 15.75 2.35
CA PHE A 330 -11.88 15.00 3.58
C PHE A 330 -10.47 15.27 4.15
N PHE A 331 -10.33 16.39 4.85
CA PHE A 331 -9.07 16.74 5.48
C PHE A 331 -8.99 16.20 6.91
N PHE A 332 -7.87 15.56 7.23
CA PHE A 332 -7.57 15.09 8.58
C PHE A 332 -7.29 16.29 9.50
N ALA A 333 -8.02 16.36 10.62
CA ALA A 333 -7.88 17.44 11.59
C ALA A 333 -6.64 17.26 12.49
N ASN A 334 -6.20 16.01 12.69
CA ASN A 334 -5.05 15.68 13.52
C ASN A 334 -3.73 15.57 12.73
N GLY A 335 -3.74 15.90 11.43
CA GLY A 335 -2.56 15.85 10.58
C GLY A 335 -1.80 17.19 10.56
N ASP A 336 -0.46 17.11 10.52
CA ASP A 336 0.44 18.24 10.28
C ASP A 336 0.99 18.19 8.85
N VAL A 337 1.04 19.34 8.16
CA VAL A 337 1.55 19.45 6.78
C VAL A 337 3.03 19.05 6.63
N ASN A 338 3.77 18.97 7.73
CA ASN A 338 5.15 18.48 7.73
C ASN A 338 5.25 16.94 7.75
N LEU A 339 4.12 16.22 7.91
CA LEU A 339 4.11 14.77 7.80
C LEU A 339 4.52 14.36 6.38
N PRO A 340 5.55 13.50 6.21
CA PRO A 340 5.93 13.03 4.88
C PRO A 340 4.79 12.27 4.19
N GLU A 341 4.63 12.47 2.88
CA GLU A 341 3.54 11.89 2.10
C GLU A 341 3.51 10.34 2.12
N ALA A 342 4.67 9.70 2.28
CA ALA A 342 4.71 8.24 2.38
C ALA A 342 4.06 7.70 3.66
N TYR A 343 4.12 8.47 4.77
CA TYR A 343 3.40 8.14 6.00
C TYR A 343 1.91 8.53 5.89
N LEU A 344 1.60 9.66 5.24
CA LEU A 344 0.21 10.07 4.96
C LEU A 344 -0.54 9.01 4.13
N ALA A 345 0.17 8.24 3.31
CA ALA A 345 -0.41 7.13 2.55
C ALA A 345 -1.20 6.12 3.41
N LEU A 346 -0.92 6.00 4.72
CA LEU A 346 -1.58 5.03 5.58
C LEU A 346 -3.02 5.45 5.96
N PRO A 347 -3.29 6.65 6.48
CA PRO A 347 -4.67 7.09 6.67
C PRO A 347 -5.43 7.29 5.34
N ASP A 348 -4.76 7.70 4.26
CA ASP A 348 -5.36 7.86 2.94
C ASP A 348 -5.86 6.52 2.38
N ILE A 349 -5.06 5.43 2.51
CA ILE A 349 -5.54 4.11 2.07
C ILE A 349 -6.69 3.61 2.94
N MET A 350 -6.70 3.92 4.23
CA MET A 350 -7.80 3.53 5.12
C MET A 350 -9.12 4.22 4.71
N PHE A 351 -9.06 5.50 4.26
CA PHE A 351 -10.19 6.17 3.62
C PHE A 351 -10.66 5.40 2.38
N ALA A 352 -9.75 5.05 1.46
CA ALA A 352 -10.10 4.32 0.23
C ALA A 352 -10.63 2.90 0.51
N GLN A 353 -10.10 2.20 1.50
CA GLN A 353 -10.61 0.90 1.96
C GLN A 353 -12.04 1.04 2.51
N THR A 354 -12.34 2.14 3.21
CA THR A 354 -13.69 2.44 3.71
C THR A 354 -14.65 2.71 2.55
N VAL A 355 -14.24 3.50 1.54
CA VAL A 355 -15.00 3.69 0.30
C VAL A 355 -15.30 2.34 -0.37
N ALA A 356 -14.32 1.46 -0.47
CA ALA A 356 -14.47 0.15 -1.10
C ALA A 356 -15.42 -0.78 -0.31
N LEU A 357 -15.31 -0.81 1.03
CA LEU A 357 -16.20 -1.55 1.93
C LEU A 357 -17.66 -1.11 1.77
N LEU A 358 -17.90 0.20 1.84
CA LEU A 358 -19.23 0.78 1.70
C LEU A 358 -19.81 0.55 0.31
N SER A 359 -18.98 0.67 -0.72
CA SER A 359 -19.33 0.38 -2.13
C SER A 359 -19.72 -1.08 -2.33
N SER A 360 -19.00 -2.01 -1.72
CA SER A 360 -19.32 -3.45 -1.76
C SER A 360 -20.71 -3.74 -1.20
N VAL A 361 -21.01 -3.19 -0.03
CA VAL A 361 -22.34 -3.34 0.60
C VAL A 361 -23.43 -2.70 -0.28
N LYS A 362 -23.17 -1.52 -0.83
CA LYS A 362 -24.11 -0.81 -1.70
C LYS A 362 -24.51 -1.61 -2.94
N VAL A 363 -23.57 -2.31 -3.57
CA VAL A 363 -23.87 -3.15 -4.74
C VAL A 363 -24.42 -4.55 -4.37
N GLY A 364 -24.64 -4.79 -3.07
CA GLY A 364 -25.14 -6.08 -2.57
C GLY A 364 -24.11 -7.20 -2.61
N ASN A 365 -22.82 -6.89 -2.66
CA ASN A 365 -21.76 -7.88 -2.57
C ASN A 365 -21.38 -8.14 -1.10
N LEU A 366 -20.62 -9.20 -0.83
CA LEU A 366 -20.17 -9.62 0.50
C LEU A 366 -18.69 -9.28 0.68
N PRO A 367 -18.32 -8.22 1.43
CA PRO A 367 -16.92 -7.79 1.56
C PRO A 367 -15.96 -8.89 2.02
N ASP A 368 -16.38 -9.78 2.92
CA ASP A 368 -15.53 -10.84 3.46
C ASP A 368 -15.22 -11.95 2.42
N THR A 369 -16.13 -12.14 1.46
CA THR A 369 -16.03 -13.16 0.40
C THR A 369 -16.51 -12.60 -0.95
N PRO A 370 -15.82 -11.58 -1.50
CA PRO A 370 -16.35 -10.75 -2.59
C PRO A 370 -16.37 -11.44 -3.96
N SER A 371 -15.72 -12.61 -4.14
CA SER A 371 -15.68 -13.32 -5.41
C SER A 371 -16.84 -14.33 -5.54
N PRO A 372 -17.98 -13.96 -6.14
CA PRO A 372 -19.16 -14.85 -6.20
C PRO A 372 -18.94 -16.08 -7.07
N THR A 373 -18.01 -16.01 -8.02
CA THR A 373 -17.65 -17.13 -8.91
C THR A 373 -16.55 -18.02 -8.35
N GLY A 374 -15.83 -17.59 -7.30
CA GLY A 374 -14.66 -18.27 -6.77
C GLY A 374 -13.45 -18.31 -7.71
N THR A 375 -13.47 -17.54 -8.82
CA THR A 375 -12.36 -17.47 -9.79
C THR A 375 -11.20 -16.63 -9.28
N VAL A 376 -11.45 -15.70 -8.39
CA VAL A 376 -10.42 -14.92 -7.70
C VAL A 376 -10.36 -15.40 -6.24
N ASN A 377 -9.17 -15.67 -5.75
CA ASN A 377 -8.96 -16.27 -4.43
C ASN A 377 -8.00 -15.43 -3.58
N ARG A 378 -8.16 -15.48 -2.26
CA ARG A 378 -7.28 -14.82 -1.28
C ARG A 378 -5.79 -15.15 -1.48
N VAL A 379 -5.48 -16.38 -1.85
CA VAL A 379 -4.17 -16.82 -2.33
C VAL A 379 -4.36 -17.36 -3.74
N VAL A 380 -3.60 -16.83 -4.69
CA VAL A 380 -3.69 -17.23 -6.10
C VAL A 380 -3.40 -18.72 -6.25
N LYS A 381 -4.19 -19.41 -7.07
CA LYS A 381 -4.09 -20.84 -7.34
C LYS A 381 -3.92 -21.09 -8.84
N GLY A 382 -3.28 -22.19 -9.18
CA GLY A 382 -3.16 -22.66 -10.57
C GLY A 382 -2.12 -21.90 -11.39
N VAL A 383 -1.17 -21.21 -10.75
CA VAL A 383 -0.04 -20.60 -11.44
C VAL A 383 0.88 -21.71 -11.97
N ILE A 384 1.17 -21.66 -13.26
CA ILE A 384 2.15 -22.54 -13.89
C ILE A 384 3.49 -21.82 -13.89
N LEU A 385 4.44 -22.35 -13.15
CA LEU A 385 5.81 -21.84 -13.09
C LEU A 385 6.71 -22.63 -14.05
N HIS A 386 7.60 -21.93 -14.74
CA HIS A 386 8.54 -22.52 -15.68
C HIS A 386 9.97 -22.46 -15.12
N ASP A 387 10.81 -23.42 -15.54
CA ASP A 387 12.23 -23.43 -15.18
C ASP A 387 12.98 -22.36 -15.97
N TYR A 388 13.69 -21.50 -15.26
CA TYR A 388 14.61 -20.54 -15.86
C TYR A 388 15.97 -21.19 -16.08
N LYS A 389 16.45 -21.17 -17.31
CA LYS A 389 17.70 -21.86 -17.70
C LYS A 389 18.89 -20.89 -17.88
N GLY A 390 18.71 -19.62 -17.45
CA GLY A 390 19.77 -18.61 -17.30
C GLY A 390 20.32 -18.13 -18.62
#